data_12dcace1e87bcfd5acfdc9d2f992a8bf
#
_entry.id   12dcace1e87bcfd5acfdc9d2f992a8bf
#
_cell.length_a   1.000
_cell.length_b   1.000
_cell.length_c   1.000
_cell.angle_alpha   90.00
_cell.angle_beta   90.00
_cell.angle_gamma   90.00
#
_symmetry.space_group_name_H-M   'P 1'
#
loop_
_entity.id
_entity.type
_entity.pdbx_description
1 polymer ?
#
loop_
_entity_poly.entity_id
_entity_poly.type
_entity_poly.pdbx_seq_one_letter_code
_entity_poly.pdbx_strand_id
1 'polypeptide(L)'
;LLRDILKGDDPQITAVVQTIIESSPDVLIVQGFDYDLQGTALAAFAELIARDGPDYATRFALPPNAGLKTNLDMDGDGKTGGPRDAQGFGRFFGDGAMAILSRYPVVKNQVQDYSALLWRDLPAASLPVTKSGPFPSDAAQDIQRLSSHGHWVVPVETPTLGAVTLMTSHATPPVFDGPEDRNGLRNHDEIVFWDHFLAGAFAAPPVEKFVLLGDMNNDPDKGEGLKPAIRRLLDHPRLRDPLKGQPTATFDGLGDMRVDYVLPSTDWRVVASGMVRTPAASRHSLIWVDLDR
;
A
#
# COMPACT_ATOMS: atom_id res chain seq x y z
N LEU A 1 -17.89 -6.45 0.14
CA LEU A 1 -16.94 -7.11 -0.78
C LEU A 1 -17.16 -8.63 -0.86
N LEU A 2 -17.00 -9.43 0.24
CA LEU A 2 -17.14 -10.90 0.17
C LEU A 2 -18.47 -11.34 -0.44
N ARG A 3 -19.59 -10.75 -0.01
CA ARG A 3 -20.93 -11.05 -0.57
C ARG A 3 -20.97 -10.84 -2.08
N ASP A 4 -20.37 -9.76 -2.56
CA ASP A 4 -20.42 -9.38 -3.97
C ASP A 4 -19.50 -10.28 -4.82
N ILE A 5 -18.33 -10.69 -4.26
CA ILE A 5 -17.46 -11.72 -4.87
C ILE A 5 -18.21 -13.06 -5.02
N LEU A 6 -18.86 -13.52 -3.93
CA LEU A 6 -19.58 -14.80 -3.94
C LEU A 6 -20.79 -14.82 -4.88
N LYS A 7 -21.45 -13.68 -5.03
CA LYS A 7 -22.57 -13.51 -5.93
C LYS A 7 -22.15 -13.58 -7.40
N GLY A 8 -20.95 -13.06 -7.72
CA GLY A 8 -20.30 -13.21 -9.02
C GLY A 8 -20.95 -12.42 -10.16
N ASP A 9 -21.82 -11.46 -9.87
CA ASP A 9 -22.50 -10.62 -10.86
C ASP A 9 -22.22 -9.11 -10.68
N ASP A 10 -21.31 -8.75 -9.78
CA ASP A 10 -20.89 -7.36 -9.60
C ASP A 10 -20.02 -6.92 -10.80
N PRO A 11 -20.40 -5.84 -11.52
CA PRO A 11 -19.70 -5.42 -12.72
C PRO A 11 -18.28 -4.90 -12.43
N GLN A 12 -18.03 -4.30 -11.27
CA GLN A 12 -16.70 -3.84 -10.88
C GLN A 12 -15.78 -5.02 -10.63
N ILE A 13 -16.24 -6.02 -9.86
CA ILE A 13 -15.47 -7.24 -9.58
C ILE A 13 -15.16 -7.97 -10.88
N THR A 14 -16.14 -8.08 -11.78
CA THR A 14 -15.95 -8.68 -13.10
C THR A 14 -14.85 -7.98 -13.89
N ALA A 15 -14.87 -6.65 -13.92
CA ALA A 15 -13.86 -5.85 -14.63
C ALA A 15 -12.47 -5.99 -14.00
N VAL A 16 -12.37 -6.02 -12.66
CA VAL A 16 -11.10 -6.25 -11.93
C VAL A 16 -10.54 -7.64 -12.27
N VAL A 17 -11.37 -8.68 -12.18
CA VAL A 17 -10.96 -10.06 -12.48
C VAL A 17 -10.47 -10.18 -13.93
N GLN A 18 -11.20 -9.61 -14.90
CA GLN A 18 -10.80 -9.62 -16.31
C GLN A 18 -9.44 -8.91 -16.51
N THR A 19 -9.23 -7.76 -15.88
CA THR A 19 -7.95 -7.03 -15.94
C THR A 19 -6.78 -7.87 -15.41
N ILE A 20 -7.01 -8.63 -14.32
CA ILE A 20 -6.00 -9.52 -13.74
C ILE A 20 -5.73 -10.73 -14.66
N ILE A 21 -6.78 -11.32 -15.24
CA ILE A 21 -6.65 -12.45 -16.18
C ILE A 21 -5.82 -12.05 -17.40
N GLU A 22 -6.12 -10.91 -18.01
CA GLU A 22 -5.41 -10.40 -19.19
C GLU A 22 -3.94 -10.08 -18.89
N SER A 23 -3.65 -9.54 -17.72
CA SER A 23 -2.29 -9.20 -17.29
C SER A 23 -1.51 -10.40 -16.78
N SER A 24 -2.21 -11.40 -16.21
CA SER A 24 -1.69 -12.67 -15.68
C SER A 24 -0.40 -12.56 -14.86
N PRO A 25 -0.30 -11.67 -13.86
CA PRO A 25 0.93 -11.48 -13.09
C PRO A 25 1.26 -12.73 -12.25
N ASP A 26 2.56 -13.00 -12.04
CA ASP A 26 3.00 -14.07 -11.15
C ASP A 26 2.79 -13.73 -9.67
N VAL A 27 2.93 -12.46 -9.33
CA VAL A 27 2.69 -11.90 -8.00
C VAL A 27 1.85 -10.62 -8.15
N LEU A 28 0.76 -10.53 -7.42
CA LEU A 28 -0.17 -9.42 -7.42
C LEU A 28 -0.32 -8.83 -6.02
N ILE A 29 -0.11 -7.53 -5.87
CA ILE A 29 -0.50 -6.78 -4.68
C ILE A 29 -1.83 -6.11 -4.96
N VAL A 30 -2.83 -6.41 -4.13
CA VAL A 30 -4.17 -5.80 -4.21
C VAL A 30 -4.28 -4.75 -3.11
N GLN A 31 -4.60 -3.52 -3.51
CA GLN A 31 -4.85 -2.39 -2.62
C GLN A 31 -6.36 -2.15 -2.50
N GLY A 32 -6.82 -1.68 -1.33
CA GLY A 32 -8.24 -1.43 -1.11
C GLY A 32 -9.09 -2.71 -1.01
N PHE A 33 -8.50 -3.83 -0.63
CA PHE A 33 -9.18 -5.12 -0.45
C PHE A 33 -9.53 -5.35 1.01
N ASP A 34 -10.81 -5.60 1.32
CA ASP A 34 -11.25 -5.81 2.70
C ASP A 34 -10.59 -7.05 3.32
N TYR A 35 -10.01 -6.86 4.50
CA TYR A 35 -9.42 -7.94 5.28
C TYR A 35 -10.50 -8.65 6.11
N ASP A 36 -10.51 -9.96 6.06
CA ASP A 36 -11.21 -10.78 7.04
C ASP A 36 -10.26 -11.78 7.72
N LEU A 37 -10.50 -12.04 9.00
CA LEU A 37 -9.60 -12.85 9.83
C LEU A 37 -9.35 -14.27 9.30
N GLN A 38 -10.30 -14.82 8.56
CA GLN A 38 -10.22 -16.18 8.01
C GLN A 38 -9.71 -16.20 6.56
N GLY A 39 -9.54 -15.03 5.94
CA GLY A 39 -9.11 -14.90 4.55
C GLY A 39 -10.13 -15.42 3.53
N THR A 40 -11.41 -15.49 3.91
CA THR A 40 -12.48 -16.03 3.08
C THR A 40 -12.70 -15.20 1.82
N ALA A 41 -12.68 -13.87 1.95
CA ALA A 41 -12.84 -12.97 0.81
C ALA A 41 -11.68 -13.12 -0.19
N LEU A 42 -10.45 -13.18 0.31
CA LEU A 42 -9.26 -13.34 -0.53
C LEU A 42 -9.22 -14.72 -1.21
N ALA A 43 -9.67 -15.76 -0.50
CA ALA A 43 -9.82 -17.11 -1.08
C ALA A 43 -10.83 -17.12 -2.21
N ALA A 44 -12.04 -16.60 -1.97
CA ALA A 44 -13.09 -16.53 -2.97
C ALA A 44 -12.67 -15.69 -4.20
N PHE A 45 -11.94 -14.59 -3.98
CA PHE A 45 -11.43 -13.75 -5.06
C PHE A 45 -10.38 -14.49 -5.91
N ALA A 46 -9.43 -15.19 -5.28
CA ALA A 46 -8.45 -16.01 -6.00
C ALA A 46 -9.10 -17.14 -6.79
N GLU A 47 -10.12 -17.80 -6.24
CA GLU A 47 -10.89 -18.83 -6.93
C GLU A 47 -11.67 -18.29 -8.13
N LEU A 48 -12.19 -17.07 -8.02
CA LEU A 48 -12.86 -16.39 -9.13
C LEU A 48 -11.89 -16.10 -10.28
N ILE A 49 -10.68 -15.63 -9.98
CA ILE A 49 -9.62 -15.41 -10.98
C ILE A 49 -9.19 -16.73 -11.63
N ALA A 50 -9.02 -17.80 -10.84
CA ALA A 50 -8.51 -19.08 -11.30
C ALA A 50 -9.45 -19.83 -12.29
N ARG A 51 -10.69 -19.38 -12.45
CA ARG A 51 -11.64 -19.98 -13.42
C ARG A 51 -11.14 -19.88 -14.86
N ASP A 52 -10.58 -18.71 -15.21
CA ASP A 52 -10.17 -18.39 -16.58
C ASP A 52 -8.76 -17.75 -16.65
N GLY A 53 -8.06 -17.64 -15.50
CA GLY A 53 -6.79 -16.96 -15.37
C GLY A 53 -5.77 -17.67 -14.48
N PRO A 54 -4.82 -16.96 -13.91
CA PRO A 54 -3.76 -17.54 -13.07
C PRO A 54 -4.31 -18.15 -11.78
N ASP A 55 -3.79 -19.32 -11.42
CA ASP A 55 -4.02 -19.91 -10.10
C ASP A 55 -2.99 -19.36 -9.10
N TYR A 56 -3.49 -18.67 -8.08
CA TYR A 56 -2.69 -18.15 -6.99
C TYR A 56 -2.73 -19.09 -5.79
N ALA A 57 -1.77 -20.01 -5.73
CA ALA A 57 -1.66 -20.99 -4.64
C ALA A 57 -1.38 -20.30 -3.29
N THR A 58 -0.73 -19.12 -3.29
CA THR A 58 -0.44 -18.35 -2.09
C THR A 58 -1.34 -17.13 -2.01
N ARG A 59 -2.02 -17.03 -0.88
CA ARG A 59 -2.89 -15.92 -0.47
C ARG A 59 -2.35 -15.39 0.85
N PHE A 60 -1.98 -14.12 0.89
CA PHE A 60 -1.34 -13.54 2.06
C PHE A 60 -1.94 -12.18 2.37
N ALA A 61 -2.28 -11.96 3.62
CA ALA A 61 -2.66 -10.68 4.19
C ALA A 61 -2.35 -10.68 5.69
N LEU A 62 -2.07 -9.50 6.23
CA LEU A 62 -1.88 -9.28 7.67
C LEU A 62 -2.96 -8.34 8.19
N PRO A 63 -3.28 -8.39 9.51
CA PRO A 63 -4.23 -7.48 10.12
C PRO A 63 -3.83 -6.02 9.89
N PRO A 64 -4.69 -5.19 9.25
CA PRO A 64 -4.34 -3.82 8.93
C PRO A 64 -4.61 -2.86 10.09
N ASN A 65 -4.10 -1.63 9.96
CA ASN A 65 -4.48 -0.51 10.81
C ASN A 65 -5.80 0.14 10.38
N ALA A 66 -6.21 -0.06 9.15
CA ALA A 66 -7.48 0.46 8.64
C ALA A 66 -8.67 -0.08 9.45
N GLY A 67 -9.43 0.83 10.04
CA GLY A 67 -10.55 0.52 10.93
C GLY A 67 -10.18 -0.08 12.29
N LEU A 68 -8.90 -0.17 12.65
CA LEU A 68 -8.45 -0.57 13.98
C LEU A 68 -8.77 0.55 14.96
N LYS A 69 -9.88 0.41 15.68
CA LYS A 69 -10.43 1.45 16.57
C LYS A 69 -9.47 1.82 17.69
N THR A 70 -9.46 3.11 18.01
CA THR A 70 -8.91 3.66 19.25
C THR A 70 -10.07 4.15 20.14
N ASN A 71 -9.76 4.52 21.37
CA ASN A 71 -10.75 5.14 22.28
C ASN A 71 -10.50 6.65 22.41
N LEU A 72 -9.74 7.23 21.49
CA LEU A 72 -9.35 8.64 21.47
C LEU A 72 -9.96 9.35 20.26
N ASP A 73 -10.12 10.65 20.38
CA ASP A 73 -10.35 11.53 19.25
C ASP A 73 -9.02 11.66 18.48
N MET A 74 -8.98 11.02 17.30
CA MET A 74 -7.77 10.94 16.50
C MET A 74 -7.76 11.96 15.36
N ASP A 75 -8.83 12.71 15.13
CA ASP A 75 -8.92 13.73 14.07
C ASP A 75 -9.24 15.14 14.61
N GLY A 76 -9.43 15.29 15.94
CA GLY A 76 -9.60 16.58 16.58
C GLY A 76 -11.00 17.18 16.43
N ASP A 77 -12.02 16.38 16.08
CA ASP A 77 -13.39 16.86 15.90
C ASP A 77 -14.20 16.95 17.22
N GLY A 78 -13.59 16.54 18.34
CA GLY A 78 -14.19 16.52 19.68
C GLY A 78 -15.06 15.29 19.95
N LYS A 79 -15.06 14.29 19.08
CA LYS A 79 -15.81 13.04 19.23
C LYS A 79 -14.88 11.85 19.25
N THR A 80 -15.40 10.67 19.53
CA THR A 80 -14.66 9.41 19.53
C THR A 80 -15.50 8.30 18.90
N GLY A 81 -14.83 7.29 18.31
CA GLY A 81 -15.45 6.10 17.77
C GLY A 81 -15.92 6.21 16.31
N GLY A 82 -15.63 7.32 15.64
CA GLY A 82 -15.81 7.48 14.20
C GLY A 82 -14.78 6.71 13.37
N PRO A 83 -14.95 6.65 12.05
CA PRO A 83 -13.97 6.01 11.15
C PRO A 83 -12.60 6.67 11.17
N ARG A 84 -12.51 7.98 11.49
CA ARG A 84 -11.27 8.76 11.59
C ARG A 84 -10.54 8.56 12.91
N ASP A 85 -11.23 7.99 13.94
CA ASP A 85 -10.65 7.66 15.24
C ASP A 85 -9.99 6.29 15.29
N ALA A 86 -9.90 5.62 14.15
CA ALA A 86 -9.11 4.41 14.01
C ALA A 86 -7.64 4.73 13.76
N GLN A 87 -6.76 3.75 13.91
CA GLN A 87 -5.34 3.87 13.59
C GLN A 87 -5.10 4.26 12.13
N GLY A 88 -5.87 3.71 11.20
CA GLY A 88 -6.05 4.15 9.83
C GLY A 88 -7.54 4.27 9.54
N PHE A 89 -7.93 5.19 8.67
CA PHE A 89 -9.34 5.39 8.32
C PHE A 89 -9.99 4.06 7.92
N GLY A 90 -11.17 3.79 8.47
CA GLY A 90 -11.97 2.63 8.11
C GLY A 90 -13.28 2.57 8.89
N ARG A 91 -14.35 2.16 8.23
CA ARG A 91 -15.69 2.04 8.83
C ARG A 91 -15.83 0.80 9.71
N PHE A 92 -14.99 -0.19 9.44
CA PHE A 92 -14.86 -1.43 10.20
C PHE A 92 -13.40 -1.90 10.15
N PHE A 93 -13.02 -2.78 11.06
CA PHE A 93 -11.68 -3.35 11.06
C PHE A 93 -11.43 -4.14 9.77
N GLY A 94 -10.43 -3.73 9.00
CA GLY A 94 -10.09 -4.34 7.73
C GLY A 94 -10.64 -3.64 6.49
N ASP A 95 -11.34 -2.51 6.63
CA ASP A 95 -11.87 -1.73 5.51
C ASP A 95 -10.73 -1.29 4.57
N GLY A 96 -10.79 -1.71 3.32
CA GLY A 96 -9.85 -1.27 2.28
C GLY A 96 -8.38 -1.62 2.52
N ALA A 97 -8.08 -2.76 3.13
CA ALA A 97 -6.73 -3.22 3.43
C ALA A 97 -5.89 -3.60 2.21
N MET A 98 -4.78 -4.31 2.43
CA MET A 98 -3.89 -4.84 1.40
C MET A 98 -3.90 -6.37 1.41
N ALA A 99 -3.65 -6.98 0.24
CA ALA A 99 -3.45 -8.41 0.11
C ALA A 99 -2.42 -8.74 -0.97
N ILE A 100 -1.82 -9.93 -0.88
CA ILE A 100 -0.90 -10.48 -1.87
C ILE A 100 -1.46 -11.80 -2.38
N LEU A 101 -1.57 -11.91 -3.69
CA LEU A 101 -1.81 -13.16 -4.40
C LEU A 101 -0.52 -13.54 -5.14
N SER A 102 -0.07 -14.78 -5.00
CA SER A 102 1.17 -15.23 -5.63
C SER A 102 1.03 -16.69 -6.12
N ARG A 103 1.58 -16.96 -7.30
CA ARG A 103 1.79 -18.33 -7.78
C ARG A 103 2.83 -19.07 -6.94
N TYR A 104 3.69 -18.31 -6.25
CA TYR A 104 4.84 -18.81 -5.50
C TYR A 104 4.64 -18.68 -4.00
N PRO A 105 5.29 -19.53 -3.18
CA PRO A 105 5.13 -19.49 -1.73
C PRO A 105 5.79 -18.27 -1.10
N VAL A 106 5.12 -17.69 -0.11
CA VAL A 106 5.68 -16.71 0.82
C VAL A 106 6.54 -17.43 1.87
N VAL A 107 7.74 -16.92 2.11
CA VAL A 107 8.65 -17.40 3.16
C VAL A 107 8.22 -16.80 4.50
N LYS A 108 7.16 -17.36 5.09
CA LYS A 108 6.42 -16.79 6.23
C LYS A 108 7.28 -16.43 7.45
N ASN A 109 8.33 -17.22 7.74
CA ASN A 109 9.24 -16.99 8.87
C ASN A 109 10.25 -15.85 8.63
N GLN A 110 10.27 -15.27 7.44
CA GLN A 110 11.10 -14.11 7.09
C GLN A 110 10.26 -12.84 6.82
N VAL A 111 8.95 -12.92 6.95
CA VAL A 111 8.07 -11.76 6.83
C VAL A 111 8.37 -10.80 7.98
N GLN A 112 8.49 -9.50 7.63
CA GLN A 112 8.59 -8.41 8.61
C GLN A 112 7.36 -7.52 8.46
N ASP A 113 6.71 -7.23 9.57
CA ASP A 113 5.52 -6.38 9.65
C ASP A 113 5.80 -5.17 10.53
N TYR A 114 5.78 -3.99 9.93
CA TYR A 114 5.97 -2.71 10.61
C TYR A 114 4.66 -1.95 10.84
N SER A 115 3.51 -2.60 10.64
CA SER A 115 2.19 -1.97 10.81
C SER A 115 1.98 -1.42 12.23
N ALA A 116 2.64 -1.99 13.24
CA ALA A 116 2.54 -1.56 14.62
C ALA A 116 3.54 -0.45 15.03
N LEU A 117 4.45 -0.04 14.13
CA LEU A 117 5.39 1.06 14.42
C LEU A 117 4.63 2.33 14.76
N LEU A 118 4.93 2.95 15.90
CA LEU A 118 4.34 4.23 16.26
C LEU A 118 4.92 5.34 15.38
N TRP A 119 4.09 6.29 14.98
CA TRP A 119 4.54 7.39 14.14
C TRP A 119 5.67 8.18 14.78
N ARG A 120 5.56 8.46 16.08
CA ARG A 120 6.60 9.16 16.86
C ARG A 120 7.95 8.43 16.92
N ASP A 121 7.97 7.13 16.68
CA ASP A 121 9.20 6.33 16.74
C ASP A 121 9.91 6.25 15.37
N LEU A 122 9.33 6.86 14.33
CA LEU A 122 10.02 7.05 13.07
C LEU A 122 11.16 8.06 13.27
N PRO A 123 12.40 7.80 12.81
CA PRO A 123 13.46 8.78 12.85
C PRO A 123 13.06 10.09 12.16
N ALA A 124 13.16 11.22 12.88
CA ALA A 124 12.73 12.54 12.41
C ALA A 124 11.24 12.63 12.03
N ALA A 125 10.36 11.95 12.75
CA ALA A 125 8.92 11.99 12.54
C ALA A 125 8.35 13.40 12.43
N SER A 126 7.49 13.64 11.45
CA SER A 126 6.83 14.91 11.18
C SER A 126 5.46 14.96 11.85
N LEU A 127 5.43 14.94 13.18
CA LEU A 127 4.16 14.92 13.93
C LEU A 127 3.43 16.28 13.79
N PRO A 128 2.10 16.28 13.59
CA PRO A 128 1.32 17.50 13.44
C PRO A 128 1.27 18.31 14.74
N VAL A 129 1.47 19.61 14.61
CA VAL A 129 1.47 20.56 15.74
C VAL A 129 0.65 21.81 15.37
N THR A 130 -0.18 22.27 16.28
CA THR A 130 -0.93 23.52 16.17
C THR A 130 -0.40 24.57 17.15
N LYS A 131 -0.98 25.76 17.15
CA LYS A 131 -0.65 26.80 18.14
C LYS A 131 -0.96 26.38 19.59
N SER A 132 -1.87 25.42 19.76
CA SER A 132 -2.27 24.89 21.07
C SER A 132 -1.44 23.67 21.51
N GLY A 133 -0.50 23.21 20.70
CA GLY A 133 0.35 22.06 21.01
C GLY A 133 0.18 20.90 20.01
N PRO A 134 0.57 19.69 20.40
CA PRO A 134 0.43 18.50 19.58
C PRO A 134 -1.01 18.25 19.09
N PHE A 135 -1.19 17.88 17.84
CA PHE A 135 -2.49 17.64 17.25
C PHE A 135 -2.70 16.12 16.98
N PRO A 136 -3.89 15.57 17.26
CA PRO A 136 -5.02 16.18 17.95
C PRO A 136 -4.79 16.34 19.47
N SER A 137 -3.90 15.54 20.06
CA SER A 137 -3.46 15.60 21.45
C SER A 137 -2.18 14.79 21.66
N ASP A 138 -1.48 15.01 22.80
CA ASP A 138 -0.34 14.15 23.19
C ASP A 138 -0.76 12.68 23.28
N ALA A 139 -1.89 12.40 23.91
CA ALA A 139 -2.38 11.03 24.08
C ALA A 139 -2.67 10.32 22.74
N ALA A 140 -3.17 11.06 21.74
CA ALA A 140 -3.38 10.52 20.41
C ALA A 140 -2.04 10.25 19.70
N GLN A 141 -1.09 11.16 19.76
CA GLN A 141 0.25 10.96 19.20
C GLN A 141 1.01 9.82 19.87
N ASP A 142 0.78 9.59 21.15
CA ASP A 142 1.40 8.51 21.91
C ASP A 142 1.05 7.11 21.40
N ILE A 143 -0.13 6.95 20.80
CA ILE A 143 -0.62 5.66 20.30
C ILE A 143 -0.75 5.59 18.78
N GLN A 144 -0.61 6.72 18.07
CA GLN A 144 -0.79 6.75 16.62
C GLN A 144 0.29 5.91 15.93
N ARG A 145 -0.15 4.89 15.22
CA ARG A 145 0.74 4.12 14.33
C ARG A 145 1.06 4.93 13.09
N LEU A 146 2.28 4.76 12.59
CA LEU A 146 2.72 5.40 11.34
C LEU A 146 1.85 4.95 10.18
N SER A 147 1.76 3.65 9.97
CA SER A 147 1.05 3.06 8.84
C SER A 147 -0.46 3.24 8.94
N SER A 148 -1.09 3.74 7.89
CA SER A 148 -2.56 3.79 7.80
C SER A 148 -3.17 2.41 7.49
N HIS A 149 -2.46 1.58 6.73
CA HIS A 149 -2.85 0.21 6.40
C HIS A 149 -1.84 -0.80 6.92
N GLY A 150 -0.62 -0.77 6.41
CA GLY A 150 0.49 -1.64 6.78
C GLY A 150 1.76 -1.30 6.02
N HIS A 151 2.92 -1.70 6.57
CA HIS A 151 4.21 -1.70 5.91
C HIS A 151 4.79 -3.09 6.04
N TRP A 152 4.89 -3.81 4.93
CA TRP A 152 5.29 -5.23 4.93
C TRP A 152 6.53 -5.47 4.08
N VAL A 153 7.39 -6.33 4.58
CA VAL A 153 8.52 -6.91 3.84
C VAL A 153 8.25 -8.40 3.72
N VAL A 154 7.96 -8.87 2.52
CA VAL A 154 7.43 -10.22 2.27
C VAL A 154 8.28 -10.93 1.22
N PRO A 155 9.17 -11.85 1.62
CA PRO A 155 9.91 -12.67 0.68
C PRO A 155 9.01 -13.74 0.03
N VAL A 156 9.12 -13.84 -1.29
CA VAL A 156 8.44 -14.86 -2.12
C VAL A 156 9.51 -15.71 -2.79
N GLU A 157 9.42 -17.03 -2.65
CA GLU A 157 10.37 -17.98 -3.23
C GLU A 157 9.97 -18.34 -4.66
N THR A 158 10.76 -17.93 -5.64
CA THR A 158 10.49 -18.22 -7.05
C THR A 158 11.37 -19.39 -7.56
N PRO A 159 10.88 -20.20 -8.51
CA PRO A 159 11.62 -21.38 -8.98
C PRO A 159 12.96 -21.06 -9.67
N THR A 160 13.03 -19.93 -10.36
CA THR A 160 14.16 -19.59 -11.23
C THR A 160 15.01 -18.43 -10.73
N LEU A 161 14.42 -17.49 -9.99
CA LEU A 161 15.09 -16.28 -9.55
C LEU A 161 15.53 -16.33 -8.07
N GLY A 162 15.09 -17.39 -7.33
CA GLY A 162 15.25 -17.49 -5.87
C GLY A 162 14.29 -16.57 -5.14
N ALA A 163 14.64 -16.17 -3.93
CA ALA A 163 13.80 -15.29 -3.12
C ALA A 163 13.73 -13.87 -3.73
N VAL A 164 12.52 -13.37 -3.93
CA VAL A 164 12.20 -11.98 -4.31
C VAL A 164 11.53 -11.32 -3.13
N THR A 165 12.09 -10.24 -2.63
CA THR A 165 11.53 -9.53 -1.46
C THR A 165 10.59 -8.43 -1.91
N LEU A 166 9.31 -8.55 -1.58
CA LEU A 166 8.31 -7.50 -1.78
C LEU A 166 8.37 -6.55 -0.58
N MET A 167 8.45 -5.26 -0.84
CA MET A 167 8.36 -4.18 0.15
C MET A 167 7.10 -3.39 -0.21
N THR A 168 6.03 -3.47 0.60
CA THR A 168 4.73 -2.91 0.20
C THR A 168 4.05 -2.14 1.32
N SER A 169 3.41 -1.06 0.93
CA SER A 169 2.54 -0.24 1.79
C SER A 169 1.41 0.39 0.98
N HIS A 170 0.38 0.84 1.70
CA HIS A 170 -0.64 1.72 1.17
C HIS A 170 -0.67 2.94 2.07
N ALA A 171 -0.12 4.05 1.58
CA ALA A 171 0.00 5.29 2.34
C ALA A 171 -1.34 6.03 2.43
N THR A 172 -1.55 6.79 3.50
CA THR A 172 -2.76 7.62 3.64
C THR A 172 -2.83 8.66 2.52
N PRO A 173 -4.02 8.95 1.95
CA PRO A 173 -4.17 10.11 1.06
C PRO A 173 -3.79 11.41 1.79
N PRO A 174 -2.95 12.29 1.19
CA PRO A 174 -2.49 13.53 1.82
C PRO A 174 -3.53 14.66 1.74
N VAL A 175 -4.78 14.31 2.01
CA VAL A 175 -5.97 15.19 1.90
C VAL A 175 -7.00 14.79 2.98
N PHE A 176 -8.12 15.49 3.06
CA PHE A 176 -9.22 15.25 4.01
C PHE A 176 -8.91 15.61 5.47
N ASP A 177 -8.02 16.53 5.69
CA ASP A 177 -7.65 17.09 7.00
C ASP A 177 -7.79 18.61 7.03
N GLY A 178 -7.27 19.25 8.07
CA GLY A 178 -7.32 20.68 8.27
C GLY A 178 -5.95 21.36 8.07
N PRO A 179 -5.81 22.59 8.54
CA PRO A 179 -4.57 23.37 8.36
C PRO A 179 -3.36 22.81 9.12
N GLU A 180 -3.54 21.81 9.96
CA GLU A 180 -2.49 21.05 10.65
C GLU A 180 -1.78 20.05 9.75
N ASP A 181 -2.34 19.77 8.54
CA ASP A 181 -1.79 18.90 7.51
C ASP A 181 -1.42 17.50 8.02
N ARG A 182 -2.25 16.95 8.91
CA ARG A 182 -1.99 15.64 9.55
C ARG A 182 -1.81 14.52 8.54
N ASN A 183 -2.67 14.46 7.53
CA ASN A 183 -2.62 13.41 6.52
C ASN A 183 -1.47 13.64 5.53
N GLY A 184 -1.16 14.88 5.19
CA GLY A 184 0.00 15.23 4.36
C GLY A 184 1.32 14.86 5.04
N LEU A 185 1.47 15.21 6.33
CA LEU A 185 2.63 14.84 7.14
C LEU A 185 2.75 13.33 7.32
N ARG A 186 1.63 12.64 7.56
CA ARG A 186 1.61 11.19 7.70
C ARG A 186 1.97 10.48 6.39
N ASN A 187 1.39 10.89 5.27
CA ASN A 187 1.73 10.39 3.95
C ASN A 187 3.22 10.53 3.65
N HIS A 188 3.77 11.72 3.93
CA HIS A 188 5.20 11.97 3.81
C HIS A 188 6.01 10.95 4.61
N ASP A 189 5.68 10.75 5.87
CA ASP A 189 6.44 9.88 6.76
C ASP A 189 6.23 8.39 6.45
N GLU A 190 5.06 7.97 5.98
CA GLU A 190 4.82 6.61 5.46
C GLU A 190 5.72 6.29 4.27
N ILE A 191 6.00 7.27 3.40
CA ILE A 191 6.93 7.12 2.27
C ILE A 191 8.38 7.14 2.75
N VAL A 192 8.74 8.07 3.66
CA VAL A 192 10.10 8.20 4.24
C VAL A 192 10.50 6.94 5.02
N PHE A 193 9.54 6.19 5.57
CA PHE A 193 9.82 4.89 6.21
C PHE A 193 10.69 4.00 5.32
N TRP A 194 10.41 3.90 4.02
CA TRP A 194 11.17 3.05 3.10
C TRP A 194 12.62 3.50 2.93
N ASP A 195 12.87 4.77 2.95
CA ASP A 195 14.22 5.34 2.92
C ASP A 195 15.02 4.95 4.18
N HIS A 196 14.40 5.10 5.35
CA HIS A 196 14.98 4.67 6.62
C HIS A 196 15.17 3.14 6.68
N PHE A 197 14.22 2.37 6.17
CA PHE A 197 14.34 0.92 6.10
C PHE A 197 15.51 0.50 5.20
N LEU A 198 15.64 1.07 4.01
CA LEU A 198 16.74 0.80 3.09
C LEU A 198 18.10 1.26 3.63
N ALA A 199 18.11 2.25 4.53
CA ALA A 199 19.30 2.68 5.26
C ALA A 199 19.62 1.79 6.49
N GLY A 200 18.78 0.80 6.83
CA GLY A 200 19.00 -0.13 7.93
C GLY A 200 18.57 0.37 9.30
N ALA A 201 17.68 1.36 9.37
CA ALA A 201 17.24 1.96 10.64
C ALA A 201 16.42 1.02 11.54
N PHE A 202 15.76 0.00 10.97
CA PHE A 202 14.87 -0.91 11.69
C PHE A 202 15.39 -2.35 11.72
N ALA A 203 15.84 -2.83 10.56
CA ALA A 203 16.41 -4.16 10.39
C ALA A 203 17.40 -4.13 9.20
N ALA A 204 18.15 -5.19 9.00
CA ALA A 204 18.99 -5.32 7.81
C ALA A 204 18.10 -5.35 6.56
N PRO A 205 18.22 -4.37 5.65
CA PRO A 205 17.44 -4.35 4.43
C PRO A 205 17.88 -5.46 3.47
N PRO A 206 17.05 -5.90 2.53
CA PRO A 206 17.45 -6.83 1.50
C PRO A 206 18.63 -6.25 0.71
N VAL A 207 19.63 -7.07 0.42
CA VAL A 207 20.83 -6.64 -0.32
C VAL A 207 20.52 -6.49 -1.80
N GLU A 208 19.78 -7.46 -2.35
CA GLU A 208 19.42 -7.56 -3.77
C GLU A 208 18.01 -8.13 -3.95
N LYS A 209 17.50 -8.13 -5.16
CA LYS A 209 16.24 -8.76 -5.59
C LYS A 209 15.03 -8.37 -4.75
N PHE A 210 14.87 -7.10 -4.53
CA PHE A 210 13.66 -6.58 -3.90
C PHE A 210 12.88 -5.68 -4.87
N VAL A 211 11.60 -5.52 -4.57
CA VAL A 211 10.70 -4.63 -5.30
C VAL A 211 9.90 -3.84 -4.26
N LEU A 212 10.01 -2.52 -4.30
CA LEU A 212 9.15 -1.63 -3.54
C LEU A 212 7.92 -1.30 -4.37
N LEU A 213 6.72 -1.60 -3.85
CA LEU A 213 5.50 -1.39 -4.61
C LEU A 213 4.31 -1.07 -3.71
N GLY A 214 3.35 -0.32 -4.24
CA GLY A 214 2.12 0.04 -3.55
C GLY A 214 1.54 1.37 -3.99
N ASP A 215 0.44 1.74 -3.37
CA ASP A 215 -0.18 3.05 -3.51
C ASP A 215 0.46 4.00 -2.48
N MET A 216 1.28 4.92 -2.96
CA MET A 216 1.92 5.96 -2.14
C MET A 216 1.04 7.19 -1.99
N ASN A 217 -0.10 7.25 -2.68
CA ASN A 217 -1.03 8.37 -2.65
C ASN A 217 -0.37 9.75 -2.85
N ASN A 218 0.82 9.82 -3.47
CA ASN A 218 1.57 11.04 -3.67
C ASN A 218 2.19 11.08 -5.06
N ASP A 219 1.80 12.09 -5.84
CA ASP A 219 2.38 12.38 -7.15
C ASP A 219 3.57 13.33 -6.96
N PRO A 220 4.73 13.12 -7.61
CA PRO A 220 5.91 13.95 -7.44
C PRO A 220 5.75 15.41 -7.85
N ASP A 221 4.73 15.72 -8.67
CA ASP A 221 4.55 17.05 -9.27
C ASP A 221 3.17 17.66 -9.02
N LYS A 222 2.13 16.83 -8.73
CA LYS A 222 0.73 17.25 -8.63
C LYS A 222 0.13 16.96 -7.25
N GLY A 223 -1.02 17.59 -6.97
CA GLY A 223 -1.81 17.38 -5.74
C GLY A 223 -1.16 17.99 -4.50
N GLU A 224 -1.80 17.80 -3.35
CA GLU A 224 -1.46 18.46 -2.08
C GLU A 224 -0.32 17.80 -1.31
N GLY A 225 -0.02 16.52 -1.55
CA GLY A 225 1.00 15.77 -0.80
C GLY A 225 2.39 16.42 -0.81
N LEU A 226 3.12 16.25 0.27
CA LEU A 226 4.49 16.74 0.42
C LEU A 226 5.45 16.00 -0.50
N LYS A 227 5.98 16.70 -1.51
CA LYS A 227 6.77 16.12 -2.62
C LYS A 227 8.16 15.59 -2.24
N PRO A 228 8.86 16.13 -1.21
CA PRO A 228 10.21 15.68 -0.93
C PRO A 228 10.37 14.19 -0.69
N ALA A 229 9.42 13.55 0.02
CA ALA A 229 9.49 12.12 0.31
C ALA A 229 9.42 11.25 -0.96
N ILE A 230 8.41 11.48 -1.78
CA ILE A 230 8.23 10.67 -3.00
C ILE A 230 9.37 10.93 -4.02
N ARG A 231 9.83 12.17 -4.18
CA ARG A 231 10.96 12.50 -5.06
C ARG A 231 12.24 11.82 -4.59
N ARG A 232 12.53 11.86 -3.29
CA ARG A 232 13.69 11.20 -2.71
C ARG A 232 13.64 9.68 -2.89
N LEU A 233 12.45 9.07 -2.76
CA LEU A 233 12.25 7.65 -3.02
C LEU A 233 12.51 7.31 -4.49
N LEU A 234 12.01 8.12 -5.43
CA LEU A 234 12.21 7.92 -6.86
C LEU A 234 13.67 8.13 -7.32
N ASP A 235 14.41 8.98 -6.61
CA ASP A 235 15.83 9.24 -6.85
C ASP A 235 16.77 8.30 -6.06
N HIS A 236 16.20 7.33 -5.30
CA HIS A 236 17.00 6.46 -4.44
C HIS A 236 17.92 5.55 -5.28
N PRO A 237 19.26 5.49 -4.98
CA PRO A 237 20.26 4.85 -5.85
C PRO A 237 20.09 3.33 -5.99
N ARG A 238 19.33 2.70 -5.09
CA ARG A 238 19.03 1.25 -5.12
C ARG A 238 17.73 0.91 -5.85
N LEU A 239 16.96 1.90 -6.32
CA LEU A 239 15.67 1.69 -6.96
C LEU A 239 15.73 2.13 -8.43
N ARG A 240 14.92 1.48 -9.27
CA ARG A 240 14.63 1.88 -10.65
C ARG A 240 13.17 2.29 -10.75
N ASP A 241 12.90 3.22 -11.65
CA ASP A 241 11.56 3.69 -11.95
C ASP A 241 11.20 3.37 -13.42
N PRO A 242 10.64 2.18 -13.69
CA PRO A 242 10.31 1.77 -15.06
C PRO A 242 9.14 2.51 -15.68
N LEU A 243 8.29 3.15 -14.86
CA LEU A 243 7.07 3.87 -15.28
C LEU A 243 7.19 5.38 -15.06
N LYS A 244 8.42 5.92 -15.17
CA LYS A 244 8.70 7.35 -14.93
C LYS A 244 7.78 8.25 -15.73
N GLY A 245 7.10 9.18 -15.02
CA GLY A 245 6.24 10.20 -15.62
C GLY A 245 4.88 9.69 -16.12
N GLN A 246 4.55 8.40 -15.92
CA GLN A 246 3.27 7.85 -16.35
C GLN A 246 2.22 7.97 -15.23
N PRO A 247 1.08 8.64 -15.45
CA PRO A 247 0.01 8.71 -14.48
C PRO A 247 -0.64 7.34 -14.29
N THR A 248 -0.90 6.95 -13.04
CA THR A 248 -1.42 5.63 -12.68
C THR A 248 -2.87 5.65 -12.23
N ALA A 249 -3.41 6.82 -11.91
CA ALA A 249 -4.80 6.98 -11.48
C ALA A 249 -5.43 8.24 -12.08
N THR A 250 -6.78 8.25 -12.15
CA THR A 250 -7.56 9.43 -12.54
C THR A 250 -8.54 9.77 -11.44
N PHE A 251 -8.46 10.98 -10.93
CA PHE A 251 -9.33 11.48 -9.88
C PHE A 251 -10.26 12.58 -10.40
N ASP A 252 -11.52 12.54 -10.01
CA ASP A 252 -12.49 13.56 -10.36
C ASP A 252 -12.03 14.93 -9.85
N GLY A 253 -11.98 15.92 -10.72
CA GLY A 253 -11.57 17.29 -10.42
C GLY A 253 -10.04 17.50 -10.34
N LEU A 254 -9.22 16.45 -10.12
CA LEU A 254 -7.76 16.54 -10.09
C LEU A 254 -7.10 16.03 -11.37
N GLY A 255 -7.82 15.21 -12.14
CA GLY A 255 -7.32 14.60 -13.38
C GLY A 255 -6.34 13.44 -13.12
N ASP A 256 -5.44 13.25 -14.08
CA ASP A 256 -4.47 12.16 -14.07
C ASP A 256 -3.30 12.45 -13.13
N MET A 257 -3.05 11.53 -12.19
CA MET A 257 -1.99 11.58 -11.19
C MET A 257 -1.20 10.27 -11.17
N ARG A 258 0.04 10.35 -10.71
CA ARG A 258 0.90 9.20 -10.46
C ARG A 258 1.00 8.93 -8.97
N VAL A 259 0.27 7.94 -8.48
CA VAL A 259 0.20 7.61 -7.04
C VAL A 259 0.60 6.18 -6.74
N ASP A 260 0.56 5.30 -7.73
CA ASP A 260 0.96 3.89 -7.62
C ASP A 260 2.36 3.69 -8.20
N TYR A 261 3.16 2.87 -7.54
CA TYR A 261 4.56 2.64 -7.90
C TYR A 261 4.93 1.16 -7.85
N VAL A 262 5.77 0.74 -8.80
CA VAL A 262 6.51 -0.52 -8.77
C VAL A 262 7.96 -0.18 -9.08
N LEU A 263 8.81 -0.23 -8.06
CA LEU A 263 10.21 0.20 -8.07
C LEU A 263 11.11 -1.00 -7.75
N PRO A 264 11.55 -1.76 -8.76
CA PRO A 264 12.51 -2.84 -8.55
C PRO A 264 13.89 -2.30 -8.15
N SER A 265 14.64 -3.10 -7.39
CA SER A 265 16.05 -2.81 -7.08
C SER A 265 16.90 -2.77 -8.34
N THR A 266 18.03 -2.04 -8.28
CA THR A 266 18.89 -1.77 -9.46
C THR A 266 19.62 -2.98 -10.02
N ASP A 267 19.67 -4.09 -9.29
CA ASP A 267 20.22 -5.37 -9.71
C ASP A 267 19.29 -6.16 -10.64
N TRP A 268 17.99 -5.81 -10.69
CA TRP A 268 17.09 -6.40 -11.66
C TRP A 268 17.32 -5.90 -13.08
N ARG A 269 17.23 -6.80 -14.05
CA ARG A 269 16.96 -6.44 -15.44
C ARG A 269 15.46 -6.29 -15.63
N VAL A 270 14.98 -5.08 -15.88
CA VAL A 270 13.60 -4.83 -16.28
C VAL A 270 13.47 -5.21 -17.76
N VAL A 271 12.69 -6.26 -18.04
CA VAL A 271 12.44 -6.76 -19.40
C VAL A 271 11.36 -5.94 -20.08
N ALA A 272 10.27 -5.69 -19.35
CA ALA A 272 9.15 -4.88 -19.80
C ALA A 272 8.45 -4.24 -18.59
N SER A 273 7.68 -3.21 -18.84
CA SER A 273 6.82 -2.56 -17.86
C SER A 273 5.62 -1.92 -18.55
N GLY A 274 4.55 -1.76 -17.83
CA GLY A 274 3.35 -1.14 -18.40
C GLY A 274 2.23 -0.98 -17.40
N MET A 275 1.09 -0.57 -17.93
CA MET A 275 -0.14 -0.45 -17.16
C MET A 275 -1.35 -0.87 -17.98
N VAL A 276 -2.38 -1.34 -17.28
CA VAL A 276 -3.70 -1.62 -17.87
C VAL A 276 -4.71 -0.71 -17.19
N ARG A 277 -5.33 0.15 -17.96
CA ARG A 277 -6.34 1.09 -17.47
C ARG A 277 -7.73 0.56 -17.78
N THR A 278 -8.47 0.20 -16.76
CA THR A 278 -9.85 -0.30 -16.86
C THR A 278 -10.75 0.54 -15.94
N PRO A 279 -11.34 1.65 -16.43
CA PRO A 279 -12.14 2.55 -15.59
C PRO A 279 -13.33 1.88 -14.90
N ALA A 280 -13.89 0.81 -15.48
CA ALA A 280 -14.94 0.03 -14.85
C ALA A 280 -14.44 -0.79 -13.64
N ALA A 281 -13.15 -1.11 -13.59
CA ALA A 281 -12.53 -1.83 -12.48
C ALA A 281 -12.14 -0.88 -11.36
N SER A 282 -11.40 0.18 -11.68
CA SER A 282 -10.86 1.12 -10.70
C SER A 282 -10.50 2.45 -11.36
N ARG A 283 -10.43 3.52 -10.54
CA ARG A 283 -9.78 4.78 -10.93
C ARG A 283 -8.26 4.63 -11.03
N HIS A 284 -7.67 3.63 -10.37
CA HIS A 284 -6.26 3.25 -10.49
C HIS A 284 -6.09 2.25 -11.61
N SER A 285 -4.95 2.31 -12.29
CA SER A 285 -4.54 1.32 -13.28
C SER A 285 -3.85 0.15 -12.59
N LEU A 286 -3.96 -1.05 -13.15
CA LEU A 286 -3.03 -2.13 -12.82
C LEU A 286 -1.68 -1.78 -13.45
N ILE A 287 -0.63 -1.61 -12.64
CA ILE A 287 0.74 -1.36 -13.09
C ILE A 287 1.59 -2.61 -12.90
N TRP A 288 2.51 -2.87 -13.83
CA TRP A 288 3.30 -4.10 -13.81
C TRP A 288 4.73 -3.91 -14.33
N VAL A 289 5.62 -4.79 -13.90
CA VAL A 289 6.98 -4.92 -14.42
C VAL A 289 7.32 -6.40 -14.61
N ASP A 290 8.01 -6.72 -15.68
CA ASP A 290 8.64 -8.03 -15.92
C ASP A 290 10.12 -7.95 -15.57
N LEU A 291 10.54 -8.83 -14.68
CA LEU A 291 11.87 -8.85 -14.10
C LEU A 291 12.62 -10.12 -14.47
N ASP A 292 13.93 -9.98 -14.75
CA ASP A 292 14.86 -11.06 -14.98
C ASP A 292 16.21 -10.76 -14.31
N ARG A 293 17.13 -11.74 -14.32
CA ARG A 293 18.49 -11.58 -13.77
C ARG A 293 19.38 -10.71 -14.65
#